data_bbde798bdeabb6aba51181e6396d811c
#
_entry.id   bbde798bdeabb6aba51181e6396d811c
#
_cell.length_a   1.000
_cell.length_b   1.000
_cell.length_c   1.000
_cell.angle_alpha   90.00
_cell.angle_beta   90.00
_cell.angle_gamma   90.00
#
_symmetry.space_group_name_H-M   'P 1'
#
loop_
_entity.id
_entity.type
_entity.pdbx_description
1 polymer ?
#
loop_
_entity_poly.entity_id
_entity_poly.type
_entity_poly.pdbx_seq_one_letter_code
_entity_poly.pdbx_strand_id
1 'polypeptide(L)'
;MAEARVAQLTGVHAVSALGRGADAQLTGVLAGAAAFAPVRRFDTAARRVTVAATLPDVGTLADELAAAIDAACAAAGLDRPRRAECALLLAVHGGPVASVLAGQLADHCGLGGRTRVYTSACVSASTAVADAAALIGRGDLDRVVVAAGYLVEPDQFALFDAGRALADDGAVRPFSAGRRGLLLGDGVAAVVLESRAVSRRRGVEPLATVVGWGRAGDAFHPCQPDPSGTGLAHAVSSALRRAGLPPQAVGYVNANATGTAQSDAAEAAALHRALGGHAARVPVSSTKSVHGHALEASGLLELVVTAYALRHGELPVNAGWLAPDEACPLTVVTDASRRSTATHALTLNAAFGGANTALLVGTP
;
A
#
# COMPACT_ATOMS: atom_id res chain seq x y z
N MET A 1 -0.94 0.27 34.45
CA MET A 1 -0.61 -0.40 33.18
C MET A 1 -0.01 0.66 32.25
N ALA A 2 1.20 0.45 31.72
CA ALA A 2 1.76 1.36 30.74
C ALA A 2 0.83 1.38 29.52
N GLU A 3 0.44 2.58 29.07
CA GLU A 3 -0.39 2.74 27.87
C GLU A 3 0.33 2.10 26.67
N ALA A 4 -0.37 1.24 25.94
CA ALA A 4 0.23 0.55 24.80
C ALA A 4 0.78 1.58 23.80
N ARG A 5 2.08 1.51 23.50
CA ARG A 5 2.71 2.36 22.50
C ARG A 5 2.26 1.90 21.11
N VAL A 6 1.38 2.66 20.50
CA VAL A 6 0.90 2.41 19.13
C VAL A 6 1.40 3.49 18.19
N ALA A 7 1.61 3.15 16.94
CA ALA A 7 2.05 4.07 15.89
C ALA A 7 0.85 4.76 15.26
N GLN A 8 0.83 6.08 15.29
CA GLN A 8 -0.24 6.91 14.73
C GLN A 8 0.26 7.64 13.48
N LEU A 9 -0.55 7.64 12.42
CA LEU A 9 -0.30 8.41 11.21
C LEU A 9 -0.67 9.87 11.48
N THR A 10 0.32 10.74 11.57
CA THR A 10 0.13 12.18 11.87
C THR A 10 0.33 13.07 10.66
N GLY A 11 0.97 12.58 9.60
CA GLY A 11 1.09 13.27 8.32
C GLY A 11 1.24 12.28 7.19
N VAL A 12 0.64 12.59 6.05
CA VAL A 12 0.67 11.72 4.87
C VAL A 12 0.74 12.57 3.60
N HIS A 13 1.37 12.01 2.58
CA HIS A 13 1.30 12.50 1.21
C HIS A 13 1.40 11.33 0.25
N ALA A 14 0.68 11.40 -0.87
CA ALA A 14 0.67 10.35 -1.88
C ALA A 14 0.50 10.95 -3.27
N VAL A 15 1.16 10.36 -4.26
CA VAL A 15 1.16 10.78 -5.66
C VAL A 15 1.02 9.52 -6.52
N SER A 16 0.12 9.55 -7.50
CA SER A 16 -0.03 8.53 -8.53
C SER A 16 -0.63 9.15 -9.79
N ALA A 17 -0.97 8.35 -10.78
CA ALA A 17 -1.71 8.81 -11.96
C ALA A 17 -3.05 9.50 -11.63
N LEU A 18 -3.58 9.34 -10.41
CA LEU A 18 -4.78 10.02 -9.92
C LEU A 18 -4.51 11.48 -9.51
N GLY A 19 -3.26 11.89 -9.44
CA GLY A 19 -2.85 13.23 -9.06
C GLY A 19 -1.95 13.27 -7.83
N ARG A 20 -1.78 14.48 -7.28
CA ARG A 20 -0.91 14.78 -6.14
C ARG A 20 -1.74 15.07 -4.89
N GLY A 21 -1.35 14.49 -3.76
CA GLY A 21 -2.01 14.62 -2.47
C GLY A 21 -2.99 13.49 -2.16
N ALA A 22 -3.24 13.28 -0.88
CA ALA A 22 -4.08 12.17 -0.40
C ALA A 22 -5.54 12.33 -0.83
N ASP A 23 -6.06 13.55 -0.92
CA ASP A 23 -7.43 13.82 -1.37
C ASP A 23 -7.64 13.44 -2.84
N ALA A 24 -6.63 13.68 -3.70
CA ALA A 24 -6.67 13.25 -5.10
C ALA A 24 -6.74 11.71 -5.21
N GLN A 25 -5.97 11.02 -4.37
CA GLN A 25 -6.02 9.54 -4.32
C GLN A 25 -7.40 9.06 -3.91
N LEU A 26 -7.95 9.59 -2.81
CA LEU A 26 -9.28 9.19 -2.33
C LEU A 26 -10.35 9.46 -3.39
N THR A 27 -10.38 10.67 -3.94
CA THR A 27 -11.35 11.06 -4.97
C THR A 27 -11.30 10.12 -6.17
N GLY A 28 -10.10 9.80 -6.66
CA GLY A 28 -9.92 8.90 -7.81
C GLY A 28 -10.39 7.47 -7.53
N VAL A 29 -10.05 6.91 -6.37
CA VAL A 29 -10.45 5.52 -6.04
C VAL A 29 -11.94 5.42 -5.69
N LEU A 30 -12.56 6.48 -5.19
CA LEU A 30 -14.01 6.52 -4.96
C LEU A 30 -14.78 6.64 -6.27
N ALA A 31 -14.26 7.40 -7.24
CA ALA A 31 -14.85 7.51 -8.57
C ALA A 31 -14.76 6.19 -9.37
N GLY A 32 -13.82 5.30 -9.02
CA GLY A 32 -13.61 4.03 -9.75
C GLY A 32 -13.17 4.23 -11.21
N ALA A 33 -12.67 5.42 -11.55
CA ALA A 33 -12.20 5.73 -12.89
C ALA A 33 -10.73 5.32 -13.04
N ALA A 34 -10.48 4.24 -13.77
CA ALA A 34 -9.14 3.72 -14.00
C ALA A 34 -8.26 4.73 -14.76
N ALA A 35 -7.05 4.98 -14.26
CA ALA A 35 -6.12 5.98 -14.82
C ALA A 35 -5.14 5.40 -15.86
N PHE A 36 -5.49 4.25 -16.47
CA PHE A 36 -4.63 3.62 -17.48
C PHE A 36 -4.71 4.37 -18.81
N ALA A 37 -3.55 4.73 -19.34
CA ALA A 37 -3.40 5.45 -20.59
C ALA A 37 -2.15 4.94 -21.35
N PRO A 38 -2.03 5.23 -22.66
CA PRO A 38 -0.83 4.90 -23.41
C PRO A 38 0.43 5.49 -22.75
N VAL A 39 1.44 4.66 -22.55
CA VAL A 39 2.75 5.11 -22.02
C VAL A 39 3.42 6.03 -23.04
N ARG A 40 3.76 7.24 -22.61
CA ARG A 40 4.41 8.25 -23.46
C ARG A 40 5.86 8.54 -23.05
N ARG A 41 6.30 8.00 -21.92
CA ARG A 41 7.62 8.26 -21.32
C ARG A 41 8.73 7.49 -22.02
N PHE A 42 8.41 6.37 -22.64
CA PHE A 42 9.32 5.52 -23.42
C PHE A 42 8.57 4.77 -24.52
N ASP A 43 9.33 4.21 -25.48
CA ASP A 43 8.75 3.46 -26.61
C ASP A 43 8.21 2.09 -26.16
N THR A 44 6.94 1.85 -26.47
CA THR A 44 6.23 0.57 -26.22
C THR A 44 5.77 -0.12 -27.50
N ALA A 45 6.16 0.37 -28.70
CA ALA A 45 5.65 -0.15 -29.98
C ALA A 45 5.95 -1.65 -30.19
N ALA A 46 7.06 -2.14 -29.63
CA ALA A 46 7.43 -3.56 -29.68
C ALA A 46 6.88 -4.38 -28.51
N ARG A 47 6.03 -3.82 -27.66
CA ARG A 47 5.45 -4.48 -26.49
C ARG A 47 4.04 -5.00 -26.78
N ARG A 48 3.66 -6.07 -26.09
CA ARG A 48 2.29 -6.64 -26.15
C ARG A 48 1.30 -5.71 -25.48
N VAL A 49 1.71 -5.03 -24.41
CA VAL A 49 0.91 -4.05 -23.67
C VAL A 49 1.58 -2.67 -23.83
N THR A 50 0.77 -1.63 -24.01
CA THR A 50 1.26 -0.26 -24.27
C THR A 50 0.71 0.76 -23.28
N VAL A 51 -0.03 0.32 -22.27
CA VAL A 51 -0.72 1.18 -21.31
C VAL A 51 -0.19 0.96 -19.88
N ALA A 52 -0.19 2.03 -19.10
CA ALA A 52 0.09 2.03 -17.66
C ALA A 52 -0.61 3.24 -17.02
N ALA A 53 -0.69 3.27 -15.70
CA ALA A 53 -1.17 4.43 -14.95
C ALA A 53 0.03 5.35 -14.62
N THR A 54 0.41 6.20 -15.56
CA THR A 54 1.56 7.11 -15.41
C THR A 54 1.14 8.51 -15.02
N LEU A 55 1.87 9.12 -14.08
CA LEU A 55 1.70 10.52 -13.71
C LEU A 55 2.21 11.42 -14.84
N PRO A 56 1.42 12.37 -15.32
CA PRO A 56 1.93 13.40 -16.23
C PRO A 56 2.92 14.32 -15.49
N ASP A 57 3.90 14.86 -16.22
CA ASP A 57 4.89 15.83 -15.71
C ASP A 57 5.61 15.38 -14.43
N VAL A 58 6.04 14.13 -14.39
CA VAL A 58 6.79 13.57 -13.28
C VAL A 58 8.27 13.96 -13.37
N GLY A 59 8.86 14.34 -12.22
CA GLY A 59 10.29 14.56 -12.04
C GLY A 59 11.07 13.25 -11.92
N THR A 60 12.30 13.33 -11.40
CA THR A 60 13.04 12.12 -11.03
C THR A 60 12.39 11.47 -9.79
N LEU A 61 12.63 10.17 -9.60
CA LEU A 61 12.15 9.48 -8.40
C LEU A 61 12.66 10.15 -7.11
N ALA A 62 13.90 10.67 -7.12
CA ALA A 62 14.48 11.38 -5.99
C ALA A 62 13.72 12.68 -5.68
N ASP A 63 13.40 13.49 -6.70
CA ASP A 63 12.65 14.73 -6.53
C ASP A 63 11.23 14.46 -6.00
N GLU A 64 10.55 13.47 -6.55
CA GLU A 64 9.20 13.09 -6.13
C GLU A 64 9.19 12.56 -4.68
N LEU A 65 10.17 11.77 -4.29
CA LEU A 65 10.33 11.29 -2.92
C LEU A 65 10.62 12.43 -1.94
N ALA A 66 11.52 13.35 -2.30
CA ALA A 66 11.83 14.52 -1.48
C ALA A 66 10.58 15.38 -1.26
N ALA A 67 9.86 15.68 -2.33
CA ALA A 67 8.61 16.45 -2.27
C ALA A 67 7.54 15.73 -1.40
N ALA A 68 7.41 14.41 -1.54
CA ALA A 68 6.46 13.64 -0.75
C ALA A 68 6.83 13.63 0.75
N ILE A 69 8.11 13.48 1.09
CA ILE A 69 8.60 13.54 2.47
C ILE A 69 8.33 14.93 3.07
N ASP A 70 8.66 15.99 2.34
CA ASP A 70 8.44 17.36 2.81
C ASP A 70 6.97 17.65 3.03
N ALA A 71 6.10 17.23 2.11
CA ALA A 71 4.66 17.38 2.23
C ALA A 71 4.07 16.60 3.41
N ALA A 72 4.50 15.35 3.63
CA ALA A 72 4.06 14.53 4.76
C ALA A 72 4.54 15.13 6.10
N CYS A 73 5.78 15.62 6.18
CA CYS A 73 6.30 16.31 7.35
C CYS A 73 5.55 17.63 7.63
N ALA A 74 5.23 18.38 6.58
CA ALA A 74 4.43 19.61 6.71
C ALA A 74 3.01 19.29 7.21
N ALA A 75 2.36 18.27 6.66
CA ALA A 75 1.05 17.80 7.10
C ALA A 75 1.05 17.35 8.56
N ALA A 76 2.15 16.75 9.03
CA ALA A 76 2.36 16.42 10.44
C ALA A 76 2.73 17.63 11.31
N GLY A 77 2.92 18.82 10.76
CA GLY A 77 3.38 20.01 11.50
C GLY A 77 4.79 19.84 12.08
N LEU A 78 5.67 19.16 11.34
CA LEU A 78 7.09 18.97 11.75
C LEU A 78 7.95 20.11 11.21
N ASP A 79 8.44 20.95 12.11
CA ASP A 79 9.51 21.90 11.84
C ASP A 79 10.88 21.21 11.70
N ARG A 80 11.89 21.96 11.27
CA ARG A 80 13.23 21.42 11.03
C ARG A 80 13.86 20.74 12.26
N PRO A 81 13.80 21.31 13.50
CA PRO A 81 14.28 20.60 14.69
C PRO A 81 13.61 19.25 14.94
N ARG A 82 12.29 19.16 14.75
CA ARG A 82 11.56 17.88 14.93
C ARG A 82 11.84 16.88 13.83
N ARG A 83 12.08 17.34 12.60
CA ARG A 83 12.52 16.46 11.50
C ARG A 83 13.86 15.81 11.80
N ALA A 84 14.80 16.54 12.43
CA ALA A 84 16.11 16.01 12.83
C ALA A 84 16.04 14.83 13.81
N GLU A 85 14.91 14.63 14.49
CA GLU A 85 14.66 13.46 15.34
C GLU A 85 14.06 12.25 14.60
N CYS A 86 13.67 12.42 13.33
CA CYS A 86 13.00 11.38 12.56
C CYS A 86 14.00 10.42 11.90
N ALA A 87 13.78 9.12 12.07
CA ALA A 87 14.38 8.10 11.22
C ALA A 87 13.69 8.07 9.85
N LEU A 88 14.42 7.72 8.79
CA LEU A 88 13.87 7.46 7.46
C LEU A 88 13.89 5.96 7.16
N LEU A 89 12.72 5.38 6.88
CA LEU A 89 12.56 4.04 6.34
C LEU A 89 12.11 4.18 4.88
N LEU A 90 13.01 3.89 3.94
CA LEU A 90 12.79 4.09 2.51
C LEU A 90 12.53 2.75 1.80
N ALA A 91 11.42 2.65 1.08
CA ALA A 91 11.07 1.50 0.24
C ALA A 91 11.19 1.89 -1.24
N VAL A 92 12.17 1.32 -1.92
CA VAL A 92 12.45 1.56 -3.34
C VAL A 92 12.97 0.29 -4.00
N HIS A 93 13.06 0.29 -5.32
CA HIS A 93 13.70 -0.81 -6.04
C HIS A 93 15.15 -1.03 -5.58
N GLY A 94 15.54 -2.29 -5.45
CA GLY A 94 16.86 -2.69 -4.97
C GLY A 94 17.99 -2.26 -5.91
N GLY A 95 19.17 -2.05 -5.34
CA GLY A 95 20.38 -1.74 -6.09
C GLY A 95 21.40 -0.99 -5.24
N PRO A 96 22.64 -0.84 -5.73
CA PRO A 96 23.72 -0.18 -4.99
C PRO A 96 23.41 1.27 -4.61
N VAL A 97 22.59 1.94 -5.42
CA VAL A 97 22.25 3.35 -5.24
C VAL A 97 21.14 3.61 -4.19
N ALA A 98 20.39 2.59 -3.79
CA ALA A 98 19.25 2.77 -2.90
C ALA A 98 19.65 3.35 -1.51
N SER A 99 20.78 2.90 -0.96
CA SER A 99 21.29 3.44 0.32
C SER A 99 21.83 4.85 0.18
N VAL A 100 22.46 5.17 -0.97
CA VAL A 100 22.92 6.53 -1.28
C VAL A 100 21.71 7.47 -1.39
N LEU A 101 20.68 7.07 -2.10
CA LEU A 101 19.43 7.81 -2.23
C LEU A 101 18.80 8.08 -0.85
N ALA A 102 18.76 7.07 0.05
CA ALA A 102 18.21 7.24 1.39
C ALA A 102 18.98 8.31 2.20
N GLY A 103 20.31 8.32 2.12
CA GLY A 103 21.14 9.34 2.75
C GLY A 103 20.87 10.75 2.18
N GLN A 104 20.86 10.87 0.84
CA GLN A 104 20.58 12.13 0.16
C GLN A 104 19.22 12.72 0.52
N LEU A 105 18.17 11.87 0.56
CA LEU A 105 16.83 12.28 0.97
C LEU A 105 16.77 12.70 2.43
N ALA A 106 17.45 11.98 3.33
CA ALA A 106 17.51 12.35 4.74
C ALA A 106 18.14 13.72 4.92
N ASP A 107 19.30 13.95 4.29
CA ASP A 107 20.02 15.24 4.36
C ASP A 107 19.17 16.38 3.76
N HIS A 108 18.58 16.17 2.57
CA HIS A 108 17.77 17.18 1.87
C HIS A 108 16.55 17.59 2.70
N CYS A 109 15.80 16.62 3.22
CA CYS A 109 14.59 16.86 4.00
C CYS A 109 14.85 17.21 5.48
N GLY A 110 16.11 17.21 5.92
CA GLY A 110 16.51 17.52 7.28
C GLY A 110 16.15 16.43 8.30
N LEU A 111 16.15 15.16 7.89
CA LEU A 111 15.92 14.01 8.75
C LEU A 111 17.26 13.57 9.36
N GLY A 112 17.41 13.63 10.69
CA GLY A 112 18.69 13.35 11.36
C GLY A 112 18.83 11.98 12.00
N GLY A 113 17.77 11.17 11.94
CA GLY A 113 17.77 9.82 12.48
C GLY A 113 18.44 8.79 11.57
N ARG A 114 18.36 7.52 11.98
CA ARG A 114 18.89 6.42 11.16
C ARG A 114 18.10 6.26 9.87
N THR A 115 18.80 5.95 8.77
CA THR A 115 18.18 5.53 7.51
C THR A 115 18.17 4.00 7.40
N ARG A 116 17.10 3.44 6.82
CA ARG A 116 17.01 2.03 6.45
C ARG A 116 16.31 1.90 5.11
N VAL A 117 16.81 1.02 4.24
CA VAL A 117 16.22 0.75 2.94
C VAL A 117 15.54 -0.61 2.94
N TYR A 118 14.38 -0.68 2.30
CA TYR A 118 13.57 -1.89 2.10
C TYR A 118 13.47 -2.19 0.62
N THR A 119 13.91 -3.39 0.23
CA THR A 119 13.97 -3.86 -1.16
C THR A 119 13.32 -5.24 -1.31
N SER A 120 12.22 -5.47 -0.59
CA SER A 120 11.44 -6.72 -0.60
C SER A 120 10.29 -6.69 -1.62
N ALA A 121 10.57 -6.16 -2.81
CA ALA A 121 9.62 -6.02 -3.91
C ALA A 121 8.31 -5.35 -3.46
N CYS A 122 7.15 -5.83 -3.92
CA CYS A 122 5.85 -5.20 -3.69
C CYS A 122 5.42 -5.08 -2.22
N VAL A 123 6.09 -5.76 -1.28
CA VAL A 123 5.81 -5.65 0.17
C VAL A 123 6.76 -4.68 0.89
N SER A 124 7.65 -3.98 0.16
CA SER A 124 8.69 -3.13 0.77
C SER A 124 8.10 -2.05 1.67
N ALA A 125 7.14 -1.28 1.18
CA ALA A 125 6.53 -0.20 1.92
C ALA A 125 5.75 -0.68 3.15
N SER A 126 4.91 -1.70 3.00
CA SER A 126 4.15 -2.27 4.12
C SER A 126 5.05 -2.94 5.16
N THR A 127 6.19 -3.52 4.74
CA THR A 127 7.23 -4.02 5.65
C THR A 127 7.88 -2.88 6.42
N ALA A 128 8.20 -1.76 5.78
CA ALA A 128 8.75 -0.57 6.43
C ALA A 128 7.77 0.00 7.48
N VAL A 129 6.47 0.08 7.16
CA VAL A 129 5.43 0.49 8.12
C VAL A 129 5.33 -0.47 9.30
N ALA A 130 5.36 -1.78 9.05
CA ALA A 130 5.34 -2.79 10.12
C ALA A 130 6.56 -2.66 11.05
N ASP A 131 7.75 -2.42 10.50
CA ASP A 131 8.96 -2.19 11.28
C ASP A 131 8.90 -0.86 12.06
N ALA A 132 8.38 0.22 11.44
CA ALA A 132 8.16 1.49 12.12
C ALA A 132 7.23 1.33 13.33
N ALA A 133 6.10 0.63 13.13
CA ALA A 133 5.15 0.32 14.21
C ALA A 133 5.80 -0.53 15.32
N ALA A 134 6.65 -1.49 14.96
CA ALA A 134 7.39 -2.29 15.92
C ALA A 134 8.41 -1.47 16.71
N LEU A 135 9.18 -0.59 16.06
CA LEU A 135 10.18 0.30 16.70
C LEU A 135 9.49 1.27 17.67
N ILE A 136 8.38 1.87 17.26
CA ILE A 136 7.56 2.74 18.11
C ILE A 136 6.98 1.94 19.29
N GLY A 137 6.42 0.78 19.01
CA GLY A 137 5.81 -0.09 20.04
C GLY A 137 6.79 -0.51 21.14
N ARG A 138 8.06 -0.76 20.80
CA ARG A 138 9.13 -1.05 21.77
C ARG A 138 9.69 0.18 22.47
N GLY A 139 9.42 1.37 21.94
CA GLY A 139 9.99 2.61 22.44
C GLY A 139 11.42 2.87 21.95
N ASP A 140 11.87 2.19 20.91
CA ASP A 140 13.17 2.43 20.28
C ASP A 140 13.17 3.75 19.51
N LEU A 141 12.02 4.16 18.98
CA LEU A 141 11.79 5.42 18.30
C LEU A 141 10.43 6.00 18.70
N ASP A 142 10.36 7.31 18.76
CA ASP A 142 9.10 8.04 18.98
C ASP A 142 8.50 8.57 17.69
N ARG A 143 9.32 8.73 16.63
CA ARG A 143 8.90 9.27 15.34
C ARG A 143 9.68 8.64 14.18
N VAL A 144 8.97 8.33 13.10
CA VAL A 144 9.54 7.72 11.91
C VAL A 144 8.87 8.30 10.66
N VAL A 145 9.67 8.65 9.67
CA VAL A 145 9.17 8.90 8.31
C VAL A 145 9.34 7.61 7.50
N VAL A 146 8.26 7.11 6.93
CA VAL A 146 8.29 6.03 5.94
C VAL A 146 7.99 6.64 4.59
N ALA A 147 8.88 6.45 3.62
CA ALA A 147 8.70 6.88 2.24
C ALA A 147 8.85 5.70 1.29
N ALA A 148 8.11 5.74 0.19
CA ALA A 148 8.16 4.71 -0.83
C ALA A 148 7.96 5.32 -2.21
N GLY A 149 8.66 4.80 -3.22
CA GLY A 149 8.55 5.33 -4.58
C GLY A 149 8.85 4.28 -5.64
N TYR A 150 8.05 4.35 -6.71
CA TYR A 150 8.24 3.64 -7.96
C TYR A 150 7.69 4.50 -9.09
N LEU A 151 8.45 4.64 -10.16
CA LEU A 151 8.02 5.20 -11.44
C LEU A 151 8.09 4.10 -12.51
N VAL A 152 7.10 4.08 -13.39
CA VAL A 152 7.05 3.10 -14.50
C VAL A 152 8.22 3.37 -15.45
N GLU A 153 9.14 2.41 -15.51
CA GLU A 153 10.38 2.48 -16.30
C GLU A 153 10.42 1.36 -17.34
N PRO A 154 11.21 1.52 -18.44
CA PRO A 154 11.22 0.59 -19.56
C PRO A 154 11.64 -0.84 -19.18
N ASP A 155 12.58 -1.01 -18.25
CA ASP A 155 13.13 -2.31 -17.89
C ASP A 155 12.12 -3.16 -17.12
N GLN A 156 11.51 -2.60 -16.07
CA GLN A 156 10.46 -3.28 -15.31
C GLN A 156 9.24 -3.54 -16.18
N PHE A 157 8.84 -2.55 -16.99
CA PHE A 157 7.71 -2.72 -17.92
C PHE A 157 7.97 -3.89 -18.89
N ALA A 158 9.17 -3.95 -19.47
CA ALA A 158 9.56 -5.03 -20.36
C ALA A 158 9.58 -6.40 -19.67
N LEU A 159 10.05 -6.46 -18.41
CA LEU A 159 10.08 -7.69 -17.62
C LEU A 159 8.67 -8.24 -17.38
N PHE A 160 7.73 -7.38 -16.95
CA PHE A 160 6.35 -7.78 -16.70
C PHE A 160 5.60 -8.14 -17.99
N ASP A 161 5.87 -7.44 -19.10
CA ASP A 161 5.29 -7.75 -20.41
C ASP A 161 5.80 -9.09 -20.97
N ALA A 162 7.11 -9.34 -20.90
CA ALA A 162 7.73 -10.60 -21.30
C ALA A 162 7.24 -11.79 -20.46
N GLY A 163 7.04 -11.58 -19.17
CA GLY A 163 6.47 -12.55 -18.24
C GLY A 163 4.96 -12.75 -18.41
N ARG A 164 4.31 -12.05 -19.35
CA ARG A 164 2.85 -12.07 -19.59
C ARG A 164 2.01 -11.79 -18.35
N ALA A 165 2.53 -10.99 -17.44
CA ALA A 165 1.84 -10.57 -16.23
C ALA A 165 0.90 -9.37 -16.47
N LEU A 166 1.17 -8.59 -17.54
CA LEU A 166 0.36 -7.41 -17.88
C LEU A 166 -0.93 -7.80 -18.60
N ALA A 167 -2.03 -7.12 -18.23
CA ALA A 167 -3.34 -7.26 -18.86
C ALA A 167 -3.30 -6.71 -20.30
N ASP A 168 -3.53 -7.58 -21.27
CA ASP A 168 -3.44 -7.29 -22.71
C ASP A 168 -4.64 -6.53 -23.26
N ASP A 169 -5.70 -6.41 -22.48
CA ASP A 169 -6.91 -5.65 -22.80
C ASP A 169 -6.98 -4.26 -22.13
N GLY A 170 -5.90 -3.84 -21.48
CA GLY A 170 -5.78 -2.52 -20.88
C GLY A 170 -6.60 -2.30 -19.61
N ALA A 171 -7.11 -3.34 -18.96
CA ALA A 171 -7.93 -3.21 -17.76
C ALA A 171 -7.52 -4.17 -16.64
N VAL A 172 -7.47 -3.67 -15.42
CA VAL A 172 -7.21 -4.46 -14.21
C VAL A 172 -8.54 -4.77 -13.53
N ARG A 173 -8.82 -6.07 -13.28
CA ARG A 173 -10.11 -6.55 -12.77
C ARG A 173 -9.94 -7.43 -11.53
N PRO A 174 -9.58 -6.87 -10.38
CA PRO A 174 -9.35 -7.68 -9.18
C PRO A 174 -10.59 -8.49 -8.81
N PHE A 175 -10.41 -9.77 -8.49
CA PHE A 175 -11.45 -10.72 -8.08
C PHE A 175 -12.62 -10.94 -9.07
N SER A 176 -12.59 -10.32 -10.25
CA SER A 176 -13.66 -10.42 -11.23
C SER A 176 -13.44 -11.57 -12.20
N ALA A 177 -14.49 -12.15 -12.71
CA ALA A 177 -14.42 -12.96 -13.91
C ALA A 177 -13.80 -12.15 -15.06
N GLY A 178 -13.03 -12.82 -15.94
CA GLY A 178 -12.39 -12.19 -17.09
C GLY A 178 -11.15 -11.34 -16.76
N ARG A 179 -10.58 -11.47 -15.54
CA ARG A 179 -9.28 -10.84 -15.20
C ARG A 179 -8.16 -11.44 -16.05
N ARG A 180 -7.24 -10.59 -16.52
CA ARG A 180 -6.19 -10.96 -17.48
C ARG A 180 -4.77 -10.61 -17.04
N GLY A 181 -4.61 -9.93 -15.93
CA GLY A 181 -3.32 -9.50 -15.42
C GLY A 181 -3.37 -8.16 -14.73
N LEU A 182 -2.20 -7.70 -14.33
CA LEU A 182 -2.00 -6.39 -13.73
C LEU A 182 -1.65 -5.33 -14.78
N LEU A 183 -1.69 -4.07 -14.40
CA LEU A 183 -1.02 -2.99 -15.11
C LEU A 183 -0.17 -2.20 -14.10
N LEU A 184 1.00 -1.74 -14.55
CA LEU A 184 1.88 -0.94 -13.72
C LEU A 184 1.33 0.48 -13.53
N GLY A 185 1.72 1.13 -12.44
CA GLY A 185 1.39 2.52 -12.18
C GLY A 185 2.51 3.22 -11.43
N ASP A 186 2.67 4.52 -11.69
CA ASP A 186 3.52 5.36 -10.86
C ASP A 186 2.93 5.48 -9.45
N GLY A 187 3.82 5.51 -8.47
CA GLY A 187 3.41 5.74 -7.10
C GLY A 187 4.56 6.26 -6.25
N VAL A 188 4.31 7.35 -5.55
CA VAL A 188 5.20 7.90 -4.54
C VAL A 188 4.38 8.28 -3.33
N ALA A 189 4.81 7.89 -2.15
CA ALA A 189 4.11 8.26 -0.93
C ALA A 189 5.10 8.42 0.25
N ALA A 190 4.72 9.26 1.20
CA ALA A 190 5.38 9.36 2.48
C ALA A 190 4.36 9.50 3.60
N VAL A 191 4.66 8.90 4.75
CA VAL A 191 3.87 9.01 5.97
C VAL A 191 4.76 9.30 7.17
N VAL A 192 4.26 10.10 8.10
CA VAL A 192 4.85 10.30 9.42
C VAL A 192 4.11 9.44 10.43
N LEU A 193 4.84 8.57 11.09
CA LEU A 193 4.35 7.76 12.20
C LEU A 193 4.93 8.28 13.52
N GLU A 194 4.07 8.54 14.48
CA GLU A 194 4.46 9.00 15.83
C GLU A 194 3.88 8.08 16.90
N SER A 195 4.58 7.95 18.03
CA SER A 195 3.98 7.32 19.20
C SER A 195 2.78 8.14 19.69
N ARG A 196 1.73 7.47 20.19
CA ARG A 196 0.55 8.14 20.76
C ARG A 196 0.92 9.21 21.80
N ALA A 197 1.95 8.96 22.61
CA ALA A 197 2.41 9.92 23.60
C ALA A 197 2.95 11.20 22.97
N VAL A 198 3.65 11.09 21.82
CA VAL A 198 4.19 12.26 21.11
C VAL A 198 3.08 13.04 20.41
N SER A 199 2.21 12.39 19.67
CA SER A 199 1.09 13.06 18.97
C SER A 199 0.19 13.82 19.95
N ARG A 200 -0.14 13.22 21.09
CA ARG A 200 -0.92 13.86 22.16
C ARG A 200 -0.20 15.08 22.77
N ARG A 201 1.10 14.96 23.11
CA ARG A 201 1.88 16.11 23.64
C ARG A 201 1.93 17.27 22.66
N ARG A 202 1.92 16.98 21.35
CA ARG A 202 1.93 17.98 20.29
C ARG A 202 0.54 18.55 19.98
N GLY A 203 -0.54 17.94 20.50
CA GLY A 203 -1.90 18.32 20.17
C GLY A 203 -2.26 18.02 18.70
N VAL A 204 -1.63 17.03 18.07
CA VAL A 204 -1.90 16.63 16.68
C VAL A 204 -2.94 15.52 16.68
N GLU A 205 -4.02 15.74 15.94
CA GLU A 205 -5.01 14.70 15.70
C GLU A 205 -4.49 13.75 14.61
N PRO A 206 -4.31 12.45 14.89
CA PRO A 206 -3.84 11.51 13.90
C PRO A 206 -4.93 11.20 12.88
N LEU A 207 -4.53 10.84 11.67
CA LEU A 207 -5.42 10.36 10.62
C LEU A 207 -5.93 8.94 10.92
N ALA A 208 -5.02 8.08 11.38
CA ALA A 208 -5.29 6.68 11.69
C ALA A 208 -4.23 6.11 12.64
N THR A 209 -4.44 4.91 13.11
CA THR A 209 -3.51 4.16 13.97
C THR A 209 -3.17 2.81 13.35
N VAL A 210 -1.90 2.43 13.29
CA VAL A 210 -1.48 1.06 12.95
C VAL A 210 -1.62 0.23 14.21
N VAL A 211 -2.74 -0.49 14.33
CA VAL A 211 -3.08 -1.25 15.54
C VAL A 211 -2.50 -2.67 15.51
N GLY A 212 -2.18 -3.18 14.33
CA GLY A 212 -1.58 -4.50 14.17
C GLY A 212 -0.87 -4.66 12.83
N TRP A 213 0.05 -5.59 12.77
CA TRP A 213 0.76 -5.94 11.55
C TRP A 213 1.19 -7.40 11.57
N GLY A 214 1.37 -7.99 10.38
CA GLY A 214 1.87 -9.35 10.22
C GLY A 214 2.68 -9.51 8.95
N ARG A 215 3.66 -10.40 9.00
CA ARG A 215 4.50 -10.79 7.85
C ARG A 215 4.65 -12.30 7.84
N ALA A 216 4.62 -12.90 6.67
CA ALA A 216 4.86 -14.33 6.50
C ALA A 216 5.37 -14.61 5.08
N GLY A 217 6.03 -15.75 4.90
CA GLY A 217 6.45 -16.24 3.59
C GLY A 217 5.63 -17.44 3.17
N ASP A 218 5.42 -17.62 1.85
CA ASP A 218 4.76 -18.80 1.29
C ASP A 218 5.69 -20.01 1.23
N ALA A 219 6.98 -19.77 0.98
CA ALA A 219 7.97 -20.82 0.71
C ALA A 219 7.51 -21.82 -0.37
N PHE A 220 6.82 -21.33 -1.39
CA PHE A 220 6.16 -22.15 -2.41
C PHE A 220 6.85 -22.07 -3.77
N HIS A 221 6.92 -20.87 -4.37
CA HIS A 221 7.47 -20.68 -5.71
C HIS A 221 8.04 -19.25 -5.88
N PRO A 222 9.11 -19.04 -6.71
CA PRO A 222 9.69 -17.70 -6.87
C PRO A 222 8.73 -16.63 -7.43
N CYS A 223 7.80 -17.02 -8.31
CA CYS A 223 6.92 -16.05 -9.00
C CYS A 223 5.41 -16.33 -8.81
N GLN A 224 5.03 -17.43 -8.18
CA GLN A 224 3.63 -17.80 -7.99
C GLN A 224 3.30 -17.82 -6.50
N PRO A 225 2.12 -17.30 -6.10
CA PRO A 225 1.67 -17.42 -4.72
C PRO A 225 1.33 -18.88 -4.38
N ASP A 226 1.38 -19.21 -3.11
CA ASP A 226 0.79 -20.46 -2.61
C ASP A 226 -0.73 -20.44 -2.86
N PRO A 227 -1.28 -21.35 -3.70
CA PRO A 227 -2.71 -21.37 -4.03
C PRO A 227 -3.62 -21.51 -2.80
N SER A 228 -3.10 -22.09 -1.70
CA SER A 228 -3.83 -22.23 -0.45
C SER A 228 -3.96 -20.92 0.34
N GLY A 229 -3.17 -19.89 -0.01
CA GLY A 229 -3.12 -18.61 0.66
C GLY A 229 -2.59 -18.64 2.11
N THR A 230 -1.88 -19.73 2.48
CA THR A 230 -1.46 -19.94 3.88
C THR A 230 -0.55 -18.84 4.41
N GLY A 231 0.43 -18.38 3.61
CA GLY A 231 1.35 -17.31 4.02
C GLY A 231 0.61 -16.00 4.31
N LEU A 232 -0.21 -15.52 3.39
CA LEU A 232 -0.99 -14.29 3.59
C LEU A 232 -1.99 -14.43 4.74
N ALA A 233 -2.64 -15.60 4.91
CA ALA A 233 -3.52 -15.86 6.04
C ALA A 233 -2.77 -15.78 7.39
N HIS A 234 -1.54 -16.25 7.46
CA HIS A 234 -0.68 -16.10 8.63
C HIS A 234 -0.33 -14.64 8.92
N ALA A 235 -0.06 -13.85 7.88
CA ALA A 235 0.18 -12.41 8.04
C ALA A 235 -1.06 -11.71 8.61
N VAL A 236 -2.25 -11.93 8.05
CA VAL A 236 -3.53 -11.38 8.54
C VAL A 236 -3.81 -11.80 9.99
N SER A 237 -3.71 -13.10 10.29
CA SER A 237 -3.94 -13.62 11.64
C SER A 237 -2.95 -13.03 12.66
N SER A 238 -1.70 -12.77 12.23
CA SER A 238 -0.69 -12.13 13.09
C SER A 238 -1.01 -10.66 13.36
N ALA A 239 -1.53 -9.93 12.36
CA ALA A 239 -1.98 -8.55 12.55
C ALA A 239 -3.13 -8.47 13.56
N LEU A 240 -4.14 -9.34 13.42
CA LEU A 240 -5.28 -9.41 14.33
C LEU A 240 -4.85 -9.77 15.77
N ARG A 241 -3.98 -10.78 15.92
CA ARG A 241 -3.47 -11.16 17.27
C ARG A 241 -2.71 -10.05 17.96
N ARG A 242 -1.87 -9.28 17.21
CA ARG A 242 -1.15 -8.12 17.77
C ARG A 242 -2.07 -7.02 18.22
N ALA A 243 -3.16 -6.82 17.50
CA ALA A 243 -4.20 -5.85 17.87
C ALA A 243 -5.11 -6.35 19.00
N GLY A 244 -5.11 -7.63 19.33
CA GLY A 244 -6.08 -8.23 20.26
C GLY A 244 -7.51 -8.21 19.72
N LEU A 245 -7.69 -8.22 18.39
CA LEU A 245 -9.00 -8.08 17.75
C LEU A 245 -9.44 -9.37 17.08
N PRO A 246 -10.74 -9.70 17.14
CA PRO A 246 -11.30 -10.85 16.42
C PRO A 246 -11.46 -10.51 14.92
N PRO A 247 -11.60 -11.52 14.03
CA PRO A 247 -11.84 -11.32 12.61
C PRO A 247 -13.01 -10.38 12.28
N GLN A 248 -14.06 -10.42 13.08
CA GLN A 248 -15.28 -9.61 12.91
C GLN A 248 -15.06 -8.10 13.09
N ALA A 249 -13.94 -7.70 13.70
CA ALA A 249 -13.58 -6.29 13.85
C ALA A 249 -13.13 -5.66 12.53
N VAL A 250 -12.75 -6.47 11.53
CA VAL A 250 -12.36 -5.98 10.20
C VAL A 250 -13.62 -5.55 9.44
N GLY A 251 -13.77 -4.27 9.20
CA GLY A 251 -14.91 -3.71 8.46
C GLY A 251 -14.65 -3.44 6.99
N TYR A 252 -13.37 -3.50 6.55
CA TYR A 252 -12.97 -3.32 5.15
C TYR A 252 -11.61 -3.97 4.89
N VAL A 253 -11.40 -4.43 3.66
CA VAL A 253 -10.10 -4.93 3.17
C VAL A 253 -9.71 -4.21 1.90
N ASN A 254 -8.59 -3.47 1.94
CA ASN A 254 -7.88 -3.03 0.74
C ASN A 254 -6.89 -4.13 0.37
N ALA A 255 -7.25 -4.91 -0.62
CA ALA A 255 -6.55 -6.12 -1.00
C ALA A 255 -5.31 -5.85 -1.86
N ASN A 256 -4.39 -6.78 -1.86
CA ASN A 256 -3.28 -6.77 -2.82
C ASN A 256 -3.75 -6.99 -4.25
N ALA A 257 -4.84 -7.69 -4.46
CA ALA A 257 -5.32 -8.25 -5.72
C ALA A 257 -4.94 -7.43 -6.95
N THR A 258 -4.21 -8.07 -7.83
CA THR A 258 -3.60 -7.43 -9.01
C THR A 258 -4.38 -7.67 -10.31
N GLY A 259 -5.47 -8.42 -10.26
CA GLY A 259 -6.22 -8.84 -11.45
C GLY A 259 -5.60 -10.04 -12.15
N THR A 260 -4.68 -10.77 -11.51
CA THR A 260 -4.14 -12.04 -12.03
C THR A 260 -4.93 -13.21 -11.46
N ALA A 261 -5.19 -14.24 -12.28
CA ALA A 261 -6.02 -15.36 -11.88
C ALA A 261 -5.50 -16.07 -10.63
N GLN A 262 -4.20 -16.31 -10.56
CA GLN A 262 -3.57 -17.07 -9.48
C GLN A 262 -3.48 -16.24 -8.18
N SER A 263 -3.04 -14.96 -8.28
CA SER A 263 -2.84 -14.12 -7.10
C SER A 263 -4.16 -13.82 -6.41
N ASP A 264 -5.20 -13.46 -7.19
CA ASP A 264 -6.49 -13.09 -6.64
C ASP A 264 -7.21 -14.29 -5.99
N ALA A 265 -7.10 -15.48 -6.60
CA ALA A 265 -7.67 -16.71 -6.03
C ALA A 265 -6.95 -17.10 -4.72
N ALA A 266 -5.62 -17.02 -4.69
CA ALA A 266 -4.83 -17.29 -3.49
C ALA A 266 -5.16 -16.30 -2.35
N GLU A 267 -5.34 -15.01 -2.69
CA GLU A 267 -5.73 -14.00 -1.69
C GLU A 267 -7.15 -14.21 -1.17
N ALA A 268 -8.10 -14.58 -2.03
CA ALA A 268 -9.45 -14.96 -1.60
C ALA A 268 -9.42 -16.16 -0.64
N ALA A 269 -8.63 -17.19 -0.94
CA ALA A 269 -8.42 -18.33 -0.05
C ALA A 269 -7.79 -17.90 1.29
N ALA A 270 -6.81 -16.99 1.26
CA ALA A 270 -6.17 -16.45 2.46
C ALA A 270 -7.17 -15.71 3.35
N LEU A 271 -8.03 -14.87 2.77
CA LEU A 271 -9.07 -14.15 3.51
C LEU A 271 -10.06 -15.09 4.17
N HIS A 272 -10.54 -16.12 3.44
CA HIS A 272 -11.42 -17.14 4.02
C HIS A 272 -10.74 -17.92 5.15
N ARG A 273 -9.47 -18.25 4.99
CA ARG A 273 -8.68 -18.95 6.03
C ARG A 273 -8.48 -18.09 7.28
N ALA A 274 -8.19 -16.81 7.12
CA ALA A 274 -7.90 -15.90 8.24
C ALA A 274 -9.14 -15.34 8.93
N LEU A 275 -10.20 -15.03 8.16
CA LEU A 275 -11.40 -14.36 8.65
C LEU A 275 -12.59 -15.33 8.83
N GLY A 276 -12.45 -16.59 8.40
CA GLY A 276 -13.51 -17.58 8.47
C GLY A 276 -14.77 -17.14 7.72
N GLY A 277 -15.94 -17.41 8.24
CA GLY A 277 -17.22 -17.00 7.64
C GLY A 277 -17.44 -15.48 7.53
N HIS A 278 -16.56 -14.66 8.13
CA HIS A 278 -16.61 -13.21 7.97
C HIS A 278 -16.08 -12.75 6.61
N ALA A 279 -15.18 -13.50 5.99
CA ALA A 279 -14.60 -13.17 4.68
C ALA A 279 -15.66 -12.97 3.58
N ALA A 280 -16.73 -13.75 3.61
CA ALA A 280 -17.84 -13.63 2.66
C ALA A 280 -18.72 -12.39 2.87
N ARG A 281 -18.54 -11.63 3.94
CA ARG A 281 -19.37 -10.46 4.28
C ARG A 281 -18.60 -9.15 4.34
N VAL A 282 -17.30 -9.20 4.68
CA VAL A 282 -16.47 -8.00 4.74
C VAL A 282 -16.32 -7.40 3.34
N PRO A 283 -16.54 -6.09 3.17
CA PRO A 283 -16.28 -5.43 1.90
C PRO A 283 -14.80 -5.49 1.51
N VAL A 284 -14.53 -5.83 0.27
CA VAL A 284 -13.16 -5.94 -0.28
C VAL A 284 -13.06 -5.14 -1.57
N SER A 285 -11.99 -4.40 -1.76
CA SER A 285 -11.60 -3.86 -3.05
C SER A 285 -10.09 -3.82 -3.20
N SER A 286 -9.59 -3.69 -4.42
CA SER A 286 -8.19 -3.39 -4.68
C SER A 286 -8.09 -2.09 -5.48
N THR A 287 -7.45 -1.09 -4.89
CA THR A 287 -7.24 0.21 -5.53
C THR A 287 -6.27 0.18 -6.70
N LYS A 288 -5.53 -0.95 -6.86
CA LYS A 288 -4.71 -1.21 -8.05
C LYS A 288 -5.55 -1.25 -9.34
N SER A 289 -6.85 -1.51 -9.25
CA SER A 289 -7.78 -1.42 -10.39
C SER A 289 -7.91 0.00 -10.94
N VAL A 290 -7.54 1.00 -10.16
CA VAL A 290 -7.67 2.43 -10.51
C VAL A 290 -6.31 3.06 -10.84
N HIS A 291 -5.33 2.92 -9.95
CA HIS A 291 -4.00 3.57 -10.07
C HIS A 291 -2.89 2.63 -10.54
N GLY A 292 -3.18 1.37 -10.84
CA GLY A 292 -2.17 0.40 -11.23
C GLY A 292 -1.32 -0.13 -10.07
N HIS A 293 -0.39 -1.00 -10.39
CA HIS A 293 0.56 -1.57 -9.42
C HIS A 293 1.83 -0.75 -9.35
N ALA A 294 2.04 -0.04 -8.26
CA ALA A 294 3.21 0.80 -8.01
C ALA A 294 4.34 0.06 -7.28
N LEU A 295 4.46 -1.24 -7.51
CA LEU A 295 5.50 -2.13 -6.97
C LEU A 295 5.84 -1.80 -5.50
N GLU A 296 7.08 -1.36 -5.21
CA GLU A 296 7.56 -1.07 -3.85
C GLU A 296 6.74 -0.01 -3.12
N ALA A 297 6.09 0.90 -3.85
CA ALA A 297 5.29 1.99 -3.29
C ALA A 297 3.84 1.61 -2.99
N SER A 298 3.31 0.51 -3.56
CA SER A 298 1.90 0.13 -3.46
C SER A 298 1.39 0.11 -2.02
N GLY A 299 2.15 -0.52 -1.10
CA GLY A 299 1.71 -0.66 0.28
C GLY A 299 1.52 0.67 1.01
N LEU A 300 2.27 1.72 0.63
CA LEU A 300 2.13 3.02 1.26
C LEU A 300 1.00 3.85 0.63
N LEU A 301 0.82 3.78 -0.70
CA LEU A 301 -0.35 4.35 -1.37
C LEU A 301 -1.65 3.78 -0.81
N GLU A 302 -1.72 2.47 -0.70
CA GLU A 302 -2.89 1.74 -0.20
C GLU A 302 -3.15 2.01 1.28
N LEU A 303 -2.10 2.18 2.10
CA LEU A 303 -2.23 2.60 3.49
C LEU A 303 -2.87 3.99 3.60
N VAL A 304 -2.41 4.96 2.80
CA VAL A 304 -2.96 6.32 2.77
C VAL A 304 -4.43 6.28 2.38
N VAL A 305 -4.78 5.60 1.29
CA VAL A 305 -6.17 5.44 0.84
C VAL A 305 -7.03 4.76 1.92
N THR A 306 -6.53 3.69 2.54
CA THR A 306 -7.26 2.94 3.58
C THR A 306 -7.53 3.82 4.80
N ALA A 307 -6.56 4.62 5.24
CA ALA A 307 -6.73 5.54 6.36
C ALA A 307 -7.78 6.62 6.06
N TYR A 308 -7.77 7.17 4.84
CA TYR A 308 -8.77 8.16 4.40
C TYR A 308 -10.16 7.52 4.24
N ALA A 309 -10.25 6.31 3.70
CA ALA A 309 -11.51 5.58 3.59
C ALA A 309 -12.17 5.36 4.96
N LEU A 310 -11.41 4.98 5.98
CA LEU A 310 -11.91 4.87 7.35
C LEU A 310 -12.36 6.23 7.91
N ARG A 311 -11.57 7.29 7.71
CA ARG A 311 -11.87 8.63 8.23
C ARG A 311 -13.15 9.21 7.62
N HIS A 312 -13.37 9.01 6.33
CA HIS A 312 -14.53 9.55 5.61
C HIS A 312 -15.75 8.62 5.60
N GLY A 313 -15.57 7.36 6.00
CA GLY A 313 -16.63 6.36 5.95
C GLY A 313 -17.07 6.02 4.52
N GLU A 314 -16.15 6.05 3.55
CA GLU A 314 -16.39 5.77 2.14
C GLU A 314 -15.41 4.74 1.63
N LEU A 315 -15.90 3.70 0.95
CA LEU A 315 -15.05 2.58 0.51
C LEU A 315 -14.61 2.75 -0.94
N PRO A 316 -13.29 2.55 -1.22
CA PRO A 316 -12.76 2.54 -2.58
C PRO A 316 -13.46 1.52 -3.47
N VAL A 317 -13.69 1.91 -4.72
CA VAL A 317 -14.32 1.05 -5.73
C VAL A 317 -13.28 0.11 -6.35
N ASN A 318 -13.69 -1.12 -6.56
CA ASN A 318 -12.96 -2.09 -7.38
C ASN A 318 -13.34 -1.88 -8.84
N ALA A 319 -12.57 -1.07 -9.56
CA ALA A 319 -12.85 -0.75 -10.96
C ALA A 319 -12.73 -1.97 -11.89
N GLY A 320 -13.27 -1.87 -13.08
CA GLY A 320 -13.16 -2.90 -14.12
C GLY A 320 -13.97 -4.18 -13.86
N TRP A 321 -14.83 -4.19 -12.85
CA TRP A 321 -15.65 -5.34 -12.50
C TRP A 321 -16.59 -5.76 -13.63
N LEU A 322 -16.62 -7.05 -13.97
CA LEU A 322 -17.53 -7.62 -14.98
C LEU A 322 -18.57 -8.53 -14.34
N ALA A 323 -18.12 -9.51 -13.55
CA ALA A 323 -19.01 -10.51 -12.95
C ALA A 323 -18.32 -11.21 -11.78
N PRO A 324 -19.06 -11.86 -10.87
CA PRO A 324 -18.50 -12.74 -9.85
C PRO A 324 -17.65 -13.86 -10.47
N ASP A 325 -16.62 -14.26 -9.76
CA ASP A 325 -15.76 -15.39 -10.09
C ASP A 325 -15.81 -16.43 -8.97
N GLU A 326 -16.08 -17.68 -9.30
CA GLU A 326 -16.21 -18.78 -8.31
C GLU A 326 -14.90 -19.01 -7.51
N ALA A 327 -13.74 -18.68 -8.10
CA ALA A 327 -12.46 -18.76 -7.40
C ALA A 327 -12.25 -17.63 -6.37
N CYS A 328 -13.10 -16.61 -6.39
CA CYS A 328 -12.99 -15.43 -5.54
C CYS A 328 -14.33 -15.08 -4.86
N PRO A 329 -14.89 -15.95 -4.01
CA PRO A 329 -16.21 -15.75 -3.39
C PRO A 329 -16.17 -14.67 -2.28
N LEU A 330 -15.98 -13.41 -2.66
CA LEU A 330 -15.84 -12.25 -1.79
C LEU A 330 -16.94 -11.21 -2.05
N THR A 331 -17.21 -10.35 -1.07
CA THR A 331 -18.09 -9.18 -1.23
C THR A 331 -17.28 -8.00 -1.77
N VAL A 332 -17.15 -7.94 -3.09
CA VAL A 332 -16.37 -6.90 -3.78
C VAL A 332 -17.15 -5.58 -3.83
N VAL A 333 -16.49 -4.46 -3.54
CA VAL A 333 -17.06 -3.12 -3.62
C VAL A 333 -17.07 -2.68 -5.09
N THR A 334 -18.24 -2.71 -5.71
CA THR A 334 -18.42 -2.32 -7.13
C THR A 334 -19.22 -1.03 -7.30
N ASP A 335 -19.73 -0.48 -6.21
CA ASP A 335 -20.56 0.72 -6.18
C ASP A 335 -19.84 1.86 -5.45
N ALA A 336 -19.71 3.01 -6.13
CA ALA A 336 -19.09 4.23 -5.61
C ALA A 336 -19.88 4.89 -4.45
N SER A 337 -21.13 4.49 -4.22
CA SER A 337 -21.96 5.04 -3.14
C SER A 337 -21.80 4.30 -1.82
N ARG A 338 -20.92 3.27 -1.73
CA ARG A 338 -20.85 2.43 -0.54
C ARG A 338 -20.28 3.15 0.66
N ARG A 339 -21.16 3.50 1.59
CA ARG A 339 -20.81 4.02 2.92
C ARG A 339 -20.42 2.89 3.86
N SER A 340 -19.55 3.21 4.82
CA SER A 340 -19.06 2.27 5.82
C SER A 340 -18.93 2.94 7.18
N THR A 341 -19.26 2.21 8.22
CA THR A 341 -18.97 2.56 9.62
C THR A 341 -17.80 1.77 10.18
N ALA A 342 -16.96 1.23 9.30
CA ALA A 342 -15.78 0.47 9.68
C ALA A 342 -14.84 1.32 10.53
N THR A 343 -14.44 0.78 11.67
CA THR A 343 -13.42 1.38 12.53
C THR A 343 -12.04 0.74 12.34
N HIS A 344 -11.98 -0.42 11.68
CA HIS A 344 -10.74 -1.12 11.37
C HIS A 344 -10.77 -1.66 9.92
N ALA A 345 -9.64 -1.56 9.26
CA ALA A 345 -9.45 -2.10 7.92
C ALA A 345 -8.09 -2.80 7.80
N LEU A 346 -8.04 -3.83 6.97
CA LEU A 346 -6.79 -4.44 6.51
C LEU A 346 -6.32 -3.77 5.23
N THR A 347 -4.99 -3.57 5.10
CA THR A 347 -4.34 -3.36 3.81
C THR A 347 -3.30 -4.46 3.62
N LEU A 348 -3.34 -5.11 2.45
CA LEU A 348 -2.62 -6.34 2.18
C LEU A 348 -1.66 -6.16 1.01
N ASN A 349 -0.46 -6.73 1.13
CA ASN A 349 0.49 -6.78 0.02
C ASN A 349 1.13 -8.17 -0.04
N ALA A 350 1.29 -8.65 -1.26
CA ALA A 350 2.02 -9.87 -1.58
C ALA A 350 3.03 -9.60 -2.70
N ALA A 351 4.15 -10.28 -2.69
CA ALA A 351 5.23 -10.08 -3.64
C ALA A 351 5.69 -11.40 -4.26
N PHE A 352 6.32 -11.31 -5.42
CA PHE A 352 7.15 -12.39 -5.94
C PHE A 352 8.20 -12.79 -4.89
N GLY A 353 8.54 -14.06 -4.84
CA GLY A 353 9.31 -14.65 -3.74
C GLY A 353 8.45 -15.12 -2.57
N GLY A 354 7.11 -14.91 -2.63
CA GLY A 354 6.15 -15.39 -1.63
C GLY A 354 6.14 -14.56 -0.35
N ALA A 355 6.65 -13.33 -0.35
CA ALA A 355 6.57 -12.46 0.82
C ALA A 355 5.16 -11.84 0.93
N ASN A 356 4.58 -11.89 2.14
CA ASN A 356 3.24 -11.37 2.43
C ASN A 356 3.27 -10.43 3.64
N THR A 357 2.55 -9.33 3.55
CA THR A 357 2.38 -8.35 4.63
C THR A 357 0.91 -7.96 4.79
N ALA A 358 0.46 -7.88 6.02
CA ALA A 358 -0.84 -7.34 6.40
C ALA A 358 -0.64 -6.23 7.42
N LEU A 359 -1.25 -5.08 7.19
CA LEU A 359 -1.37 -4.00 8.18
C LEU A 359 -2.83 -3.88 8.59
N LEU A 360 -3.08 -3.83 9.89
CA LEU A 360 -4.40 -3.53 10.44
C LEU A 360 -4.41 -2.09 10.93
N VAL A 361 -5.25 -1.30 10.31
CA VAL A 361 -5.40 0.14 10.53
C VAL A 361 -6.70 0.39 11.26
N GLY A 362 -6.66 1.21 12.29
CA GLY A 362 -7.85 1.65 13.04
C GLY A 362 -8.04 3.16 12.96
N THR A 363 -9.26 3.63 13.17
CA THR A 363 -9.53 5.04 13.46
C THR A 363 -8.75 5.49 14.70
N PRO A 364 -8.45 6.78 14.88
CA PRO A 364 -7.65 7.30 16.00
C PRO A 364 -8.18 6.92 17.37
#